data_d3bf78303b5ab17b490631503cec00d0
#
_entry.id   d3bf78303b5ab17b490631503cec00d0
#
_cell.length_a   1.000
_cell.length_b   1.000
_cell.length_c   1.000
_cell.angle_alpha   90.00
_cell.angle_beta   90.00
_cell.angle_gamma   90.00
#
_symmetry.space_group_name_H-M   'P 1'
#
loop_
_entity.id
_entity.type
_entity.pdbx_description
1 polymer ?
#
loop_
_entity_poly.entity_id
_entity_poly.type
_entity_poly.pdbx_seq_one_letter_code
_entity_poly.pdbx_strand_id
1 'polypeptide(L)'
;MKKLFLVSLALITMTAAQAQLKVIPTLKKGMEKVYETKASMTLPGQSPVNIATETKYTVSEATADGYVVDVMTTSFSSDAAASNIAAQILSAAQEMVKDVNIRVATDKNGKPTKIANYAELSKQLDERSKLMINKIYELIPQAKSAIPEETLKQQFMESLTEDALFKSLSGNSSPLLLFGKTIMTGAQEEFVNDQGLNMKRMYFVNGKDVTTNATLNMSKEQIKKLIIEQVEKTMPAQADAIKGQIDQLMESGMLKIECKETTTFKLQDDFWPGSWTTEVSTESAGQQMVTKTTTTLK
;
A
#
# COMPACT_ATOMS: atom_id res chain seq x y z
N MET A 1 -17.63 44.51 45.86
CA MET A 1 -16.85 44.13 44.67
C MET A 1 -16.38 42.68 44.77
N LYS A 2 -17.30 41.70 44.81
CA LYS A 2 -16.99 40.26 44.87
C LYS A 2 -18.01 39.40 44.12
N LYS A 3 -18.63 39.90 43.03
CA LYS A 3 -19.61 39.12 42.25
C LYS A 3 -19.37 39.14 40.74
N LEU A 4 -18.15 39.43 40.27
CA LEU A 4 -17.86 39.49 38.83
C LEU A 4 -16.80 38.48 38.36
N PHE A 5 -16.44 37.45 39.17
CA PHE A 5 -15.39 36.50 38.82
C PHE A 5 -15.92 35.07 38.58
N LEU A 6 -17.23 34.87 38.52
CA LEU A 6 -17.83 33.52 38.38
C LEU A 6 -18.51 33.28 37.04
N VAL A 7 -18.43 34.20 36.07
CA VAL A 7 -19.05 34.04 34.73
C VAL A 7 -18.03 33.71 33.63
N SER A 8 -16.73 33.85 33.90
CA SER A 8 -15.69 33.60 32.89
C SER A 8 -15.12 32.15 32.87
N LEU A 9 -15.58 31.25 33.73
CA LEU A 9 -15.09 29.86 33.75
C LEU A 9 -16.06 28.83 33.15
N ALA A 10 -17.22 29.25 32.64
CA ALA A 10 -18.25 28.39 32.07
C ALA A 10 -18.23 28.36 30.53
N LEU A 11 -17.24 28.94 29.86
CA LEU A 11 -17.23 29.10 28.40
C LEU A 11 -16.06 28.43 27.70
N ILE A 12 -15.32 27.52 28.34
CA ILE A 12 -14.23 26.75 27.71
C ILE A 12 -14.46 25.22 27.91
N THR A 13 -15.69 24.75 27.90
CA THR A 13 -15.99 23.39 27.52
C THR A 13 -16.76 23.38 26.20
N MET A 14 -16.26 24.06 25.18
CA MET A 14 -16.47 23.57 23.83
C MET A 14 -15.68 22.26 23.76
N THR A 15 -16.31 21.16 24.15
CA THR A 15 -15.96 19.84 23.64
C THR A 15 -15.97 20.01 22.14
N ALA A 16 -14.78 20.17 21.55
CA ALA A 16 -14.63 19.92 20.13
C ALA A 16 -15.18 18.51 19.94
N ALA A 17 -16.41 18.40 19.47
CA ALA A 17 -16.98 17.14 19.07
C ALA A 17 -16.04 16.65 17.97
N GLN A 18 -15.07 15.82 18.34
CA GLN A 18 -14.13 15.26 17.38
C GLN A 18 -14.99 14.53 16.37
N ALA A 19 -14.91 14.94 15.12
CA ALA A 19 -15.67 14.33 14.06
C ALA A 19 -15.35 12.83 14.06
N GLN A 20 -16.38 12.03 14.32
CA GLN A 20 -16.30 10.58 14.37
C GLN A 20 -17.10 10.01 13.20
N LEU A 21 -16.50 9.08 12.47
CA LEU A 21 -17.14 8.37 11.37
C LEU A 21 -17.05 6.87 11.58
N LYS A 22 -18.19 6.19 11.61
CA LYS A 22 -18.25 4.73 11.61
C LYS A 22 -18.44 4.24 10.17
N VAL A 23 -17.43 3.58 9.62
CA VAL A 23 -17.42 3.12 8.22
C VAL A 23 -17.91 1.67 8.17
N ILE A 24 -19.20 1.48 7.99
CA ILE A 24 -19.80 0.15 7.78
C ILE A 24 -20.33 0.12 6.36
N PRO A 25 -19.60 -0.54 5.42
CA PRO A 25 -20.01 -0.58 4.03
C PRO A 25 -21.29 -1.40 3.86
N THR A 26 -22.13 -1.01 2.93
CA THR A 26 -23.22 -1.88 2.48
C THR A 26 -22.62 -3.00 1.65
N LEU A 27 -22.75 -4.24 2.14
CA LEU A 27 -22.27 -5.44 1.47
C LEU A 27 -23.46 -6.38 1.22
N LYS A 28 -23.80 -6.58 -0.06
CA LYS A 28 -24.87 -7.49 -0.48
C LYS A 28 -24.29 -8.50 -1.46
N LYS A 29 -24.61 -9.79 -1.28
CA LYS A 29 -24.17 -10.84 -2.21
C LYS A 29 -24.52 -10.47 -3.66
N GLY A 30 -23.56 -10.60 -4.56
CA GLY A 30 -23.67 -10.22 -5.96
C GLY A 30 -23.42 -8.73 -6.25
N MET A 31 -23.19 -7.89 -5.20
CA MET A 31 -22.79 -6.49 -5.42
C MET A 31 -21.42 -6.42 -6.05
N GLU A 32 -21.29 -5.60 -7.09
CA GLU A 32 -20.04 -5.34 -7.78
C GLU A 32 -19.67 -3.86 -7.72
N LYS A 33 -18.37 -3.58 -7.60
CA LYS A 33 -17.75 -2.26 -7.70
C LYS A 33 -16.51 -2.39 -8.58
N VAL A 34 -16.42 -1.59 -9.61
CA VAL A 34 -15.27 -1.56 -10.53
C VAL A 34 -14.56 -0.24 -10.39
N TYR A 35 -13.27 -0.29 -10.12
CA TYR A 35 -12.45 0.90 -9.94
C TYR A 35 -11.39 1.00 -11.04
N GLU A 36 -11.25 2.19 -11.61
CA GLU A 36 -10.11 2.56 -12.43
C GLU A 36 -9.08 3.30 -11.55
N THR A 37 -7.86 2.80 -11.53
CA THR A 37 -6.72 3.41 -10.84
C THR A 37 -5.73 3.94 -11.88
N LYS A 38 -5.37 5.22 -11.76
CA LYS A 38 -4.32 5.87 -12.56
C LYS A 38 -3.19 6.30 -11.62
N ALA A 39 -2.01 5.78 -11.87
CA ALA A 39 -0.80 6.13 -11.14
C ALA A 39 0.18 6.86 -12.07
N SER A 40 0.82 7.91 -11.56
CA SER A 40 1.94 8.58 -12.21
C SER A 40 3.15 8.51 -11.28
N MET A 41 4.23 7.93 -11.77
CA MET A 41 5.49 7.79 -11.05
C MET A 41 6.54 8.68 -11.71
N THR A 42 7.13 9.57 -10.94
CA THR A 42 8.22 10.44 -11.40
C THR A 42 9.51 10.01 -10.70
N LEU A 43 10.48 9.53 -11.48
CA LEU A 43 11.83 9.23 -11.03
C LEU A 43 12.76 10.41 -11.33
N PRO A 44 13.78 10.68 -10.49
CA PRO A 44 14.72 11.77 -10.72
C PRO A 44 15.35 11.70 -12.12
N GLY A 45 15.25 12.78 -12.89
CA GLY A 45 15.85 12.88 -14.23
C GLY A 45 15.15 12.07 -15.33
N GLN A 46 13.98 11.50 -15.06
CA GLN A 46 13.21 10.73 -16.04
C GLN A 46 11.84 11.37 -16.29
N SER A 47 11.26 11.10 -17.46
CA SER A 47 9.87 11.43 -17.74
C SER A 47 8.95 10.59 -16.86
N PRO A 48 7.81 11.14 -16.41
CA PRO A 48 6.82 10.37 -15.66
C PRO A 48 6.36 9.13 -16.43
N VAL A 49 6.18 8.04 -15.72
CA VAL A 49 5.54 6.82 -16.22
C VAL A 49 4.11 6.77 -15.69
N ASN A 50 3.14 6.66 -16.58
CA ASN A 50 1.73 6.54 -16.22
C ASN A 50 1.27 5.09 -16.36
N ILE A 51 0.51 4.65 -15.37
CA ILE A 51 -0.02 3.30 -15.26
C ILE A 51 -1.51 3.42 -15.03
N ALA A 52 -2.30 2.60 -15.71
CA ALA A 52 -3.71 2.46 -15.42
C ALA A 52 -4.06 0.99 -15.17
N THR A 53 -4.85 0.74 -14.12
CA THR A 53 -5.37 -0.58 -13.78
C THR A 53 -6.86 -0.52 -13.55
N GLU A 54 -7.55 -1.62 -13.84
CA GLU A 54 -8.94 -1.80 -13.44
C GLU A 54 -9.03 -2.95 -12.46
N THR A 55 -9.69 -2.71 -11.32
CA THR A 55 -9.88 -3.70 -10.27
C THR A 55 -11.36 -3.83 -9.97
N LYS A 56 -11.85 -5.09 -10.02
CA LYS A 56 -13.22 -5.42 -9.68
C LYS A 56 -13.29 -6.03 -8.28
N TYR A 57 -14.24 -5.54 -7.50
CA TYR A 57 -14.63 -6.05 -6.19
C TYR A 57 -16.02 -6.66 -6.30
N THR A 58 -16.19 -7.91 -5.91
CA THR A 58 -17.49 -8.60 -5.93
C THR A 58 -17.77 -9.20 -4.57
N VAL A 59 -18.90 -8.89 -3.97
CA VAL A 59 -19.35 -9.57 -2.73
C VAL A 59 -19.88 -10.95 -3.12
N SER A 60 -19.03 -11.98 -3.05
CA SER A 60 -19.38 -13.34 -3.48
C SER A 60 -20.17 -14.12 -2.44
N GLU A 61 -19.93 -13.84 -1.15
CA GLU A 61 -20.65 -14.48 -0.06
C GLU A 61 -21.14 -13.45 0.98
N ALA A 62 -22.31 -13.72 1.57
CA ALA A 62 -22.85 -12.98 2.70
C ALA A 62 -23.47 -13.97 3.68
N THR A 63 -22.97 -14.00 4.92
CA THR A 63 -23.40 -14.87 6.00
C THR A 63 -23.70 -14.06 7.26
N ALA A 64 -24.20 -14.71 8.31
CA ALA A 64 -24.43 -14.06 9.61
C ALA A 64 -23.12 -13.57 10.26
N ASP A 65 -21.98 -14.21 9.94
CA ASP A 65 -20.69 -13.95 10.56
C ASP A 65 -19.85 -12.92 9.79
N GLY A 66 -20.18 -12.67 8.52
CA GLY A 66 -19.44 -11.73 7.68
C GLY A 66 -19.63 -11.97 6.18
N TYR A 67 -18.68 -11.46 5.40
CA TYR A 67 -18.74 -11.46 3.95
C TYR A 67 -17.44 -12.00 3.35
N VAL A 68 -17.51 -12.41 2.08
CA VAL A 68 -16.32 -12.62 1.24
C VAL A 68 -16.41 -11.63 0.09
N VAL A 69 -15.35 -10.85 -0.07
CA VAL A 69 -15.16 -9.91 -1.18
C VAL A 69 -14.06 -10.46 -2.09
N ASP A 70 -14.45 -10.79 -3.30
CA ASP A 70 -13.53 -11.20 -4.35
C ASP A 70 -12.92 -9.95 -4.98
N VAL A 71 -11.59 -9.92 -5.08
CA VAL A 71 -10.81 -8.81 -5.64
C VAL A 71 -10.02 -9.32 -6.83
N MET A 72 -10.22 -8.71 -7.99
CA MET A 72 -9.59 -9.15 -9.22
C MET A 72 -9.16 -7.95 -10.07
N THR A 73 -7.89 -7.90 -10.48
CA THR A 73 -7.40 -6.95 -11.47
C THR A 73 -7.77 -7.45 -12.85
N THR A 74 -8.59 -6.71 -13.59
CA THR A 74 -9.14 -7.10 -14.90
C THR A 74 -8.39 -6.50 -16.08
N SER A 75 -7.74 -5.35 -15.88
CA SER A 75 -6.91 -4.73 -16.91
C SER A 75 -5.69 -4.02 -16.34
N PHE A 76 -4.67 -3.90 -17.17
CA PHE A 76 -3.45 -3.15 -16.90
C PHE A 76 -2.96 -2.50 -18.19
N SER A 77 -2.51 -1.25 -18.10
CA SER A 77 -1.80 -0.55 -19.17
C SER A 77 -0.72 0.37 -18.60
N SER A 78 0.34 0.60 -19.40
CA SER A 78 1.42 1.53 -19.07
C SER A 78 1.85 2.25 -20.34
N ASP A 79 2.20 3.54 -20.23
CA ASP A 79 2.77 4.35 -21.31
C ASP A 79 4.31 4.34 -21.31
N ALA A 80 4.91 3.53 -20.44
CA ALA A 80 6.36 3.43 -20.38
C ALA A 80 6.94 2.96 -21.72
N ALA A 81 8.02 3.62 -22.16
CA ALA A 81 8.71 3.25 -23.38
C ALA A 81 9.17 1.78 -23.31
N ALA A 82 9.06 1.06 -24.44
CA ALA A 82 9.53 -0.31 -24.56
C ALA A 82 11.01 -0.51 -24.22
N SER A 83 11.82 0.55 -24.26
CA SER A 83 13.21 0.56 -23.82
C SER A 83 13.40 0.63 -22.30
N ASN A 84 12.34 0.91 -21.53
CA ASN A 84 12.41 0.98 -20.07
C ASN A 84 12.24 -0.42 -19.46
N ILE A 85 13.35 -1.05 -19.11
CA ILE A 85 13.40 -2.41 -18.53
C ILE A 85 12.56 -2.50 -17.25
N ALA A 86 12.65 -1.50 -16.37
CA ALA A 86 11.88 -1.50 -15.12
C ALA A 86 10.36 -1.52 -15.38
N ALA A 87 9.89 -0.76 -16.36
CA ALA A 87 8.50 -0.74 -16.76
C ALA A 87 8.05 -2.06 -17.41
N GLN A 88 8.91 -2.72 -18.18
CA GLN A 88 8.62 -4.04 -18.73
C GLN A 88 8.51 -5.12 -17.63
N ILE A 89 9.39 -5.05 -16.62
CA ILE A 89 9.32 -5.93 -15.44
C ILE A 89 8.01 -5.67 -14.67
N LEU A 90 7.64 -4.41 -14.47
CA LEU A 90 6.38 -4.07 -13.82
C LEU A 90 5.16 -4.58 -14.61
N SER A 91 5.17 -4.45 -15.93
CA SER A 91 4.12 -5.01 -16.80
C SER A 91 4.01 -6.54 -16.64
N ALA A 92 5.14 -7.25 -16.60
CA ALA A 92 5.15 -8.69 -16.38
C ALA A 92 4.61 -9.07 -15.00
N ALA A 93 4.92 -8.29 -13.96
CA ALA A 93 4.38 -8.49 -12.62
C ALA A 93 2.85 -8.29 -12.60
N GLN A 94 2.32 -7.32 -13.32
CA GLN A 94 0.88 -7.08 -13.43
C GLN A 94 0.18 -8.20 -14.21
N GLU A 95 0.76 -8.68 -15.31
CA GLU A 95 0.22 -9.84 -16.03
C GLU A 95 0.20 -11.11 -15.17
N MET A 96 1.14 -11.26 -14.24
CA MET A 96 1.16 -12.38 -13.30
C MET A 96 -0.08 -12.38 -12.38
N VAL A 97 -0.55 -11.21 -11.95
CA VAL A 97 -1.69 -11.08 -11.01
C VAL A 97 -3.02 -10.77 -11.70
N LYS A 98 -3.01 -10.48 -12.99
CA LYS A 98 -4.20 -10.21 -13.78
C LYS A 98 -5.12 -11.44 -13.81
N ASP A 99 -6.41 -11.22 -13.66
CA ASP A 99 -7.46 -12.25 -13.62
C ASP A 99 -7.26 -13.30 -12.51
N VAL A 100 -6.40 -12.99 -11.53
CA VAL A 100 -6.29 -13.80 -10.30
C VAL A 100 -7.34 -13.33 -9.32
N ASN A 101 -8.19 -14.25 -8.85
CA ASN A 101 -9.23 -13.94 -7.88
C ASN A 101 -8.67 -14.09 -6.45
N ILE A 102 -8.59 -12.98 -5.73
CA ILE A 102 -8.20 -12.97 -4.32
C ILE A 102 -9.46 -12.80 -3.48
N ARG A 103 -9.75 -13.77 -2.61
CA ARG A 103 -10.96 -13.78 -1.79
C ARG A 103 -10.65 -13.26 -0.39
N VAL A 104 -11.15 -12.08 -0.05
CA VAL A 104 -10.95 -11.43 1.25
C VAL A 104 -12.16 -11.70 2.14
N ALA A 105 -11.95 -12.46 3.22
CA ALA A 105 -12.98 -12.62 4.25
C ALA A 105 -13.04 -11.36 5.13
N THR A 106 -14.25 -10.97 5.50
CA THR A 106 -14.51 -9.85 6.41
C THR A 106 -15.40 -10.29 7.57
N ASP A 107 -15.39 -9.51 8.65
CA ASP A 107 -16.38 -9.64 9.70
C ASP A 107 -17.74 -9.04 9.27
N LYS A 108 -18.73 -9.09 10.18
CA LYS A 108 -20.09 -8.55 9.97
C LYS A 108 -20.13 -7.02 9.75
N ASN A 109 -19.07 -6.29 10.10
CA ASN A 109 -18.95 -4.86 9.88
C ASN A 109 -18.19 -4.54 8.59
N GLY A 110 -17.77 -5.56 7.83
CA GLY A 110 -17.00 -5.43 6.62
C GLY A 110 -15.48 -5.30 6.84
N LYS A 111 -14.98 -5.40 8.08
CA LYS A 111 -13.55 -5.32 8.36
C LYS A 111 -12.85 -6.57 7.82
N PRO A 112 -11.81 -6.42 6.95
CA PRO A 112 -11.01 -7.53 6.46
C PRO A 112 -10.38 -8.33 7.61
N THR A 113 -10.36 -9.66 7.49
CA THR A 113 -9.84 -10.56 8.51
C THR A 113 -8.76 -11.52 8.01
N LYS A 114 -8.86 -12.01 6.76
CA LYS A 114 -7.89 -12.92 6.15
C LYS A 114 -8.11 -13.06 4.64
N ILE A 115 -7.16 -13.70 3.96
CA ILE A 115 -7.33 -14.19 2.58
C ILE A 115 -7.98 -15.59 2.65
N ALA A 116 -9.22 -15.71 2.18
CA ALA A 116 -10.00 -16.94 2.34
C ALA A 116 -9.52 -18.10 1.45
N ASN A 117 -8.87 -17.81 0.31
CA ASN A 117 -8.39 -18.79 -0.65
C ASN A 117 -6.86 -18.82 -0.78
N TYR A 118 -6.10 -18.44 0.27
CA TYR A 118 -4.64 -18.29 0.15
C TYR A 118 -3.93 -19.55 -0.34
N ALA A 119 -4.34 -20.74 0.11
CA ALA A 119 -3.69 -22.00 -0.30
C ALA A 119 -3.81 -22.29 -1.81
N GLU A 120 -4.95 -21.95 -2.42
CA GLU A 120 -5.17 -22.05 -3.86
C GLU A 120 -4.44 -20.93 -4.61
N LEU A 121 -4.56 -19.70 -4.11
CA LEU A 121 -3.91 -18.51 -4.65
C LEU A 121 -2.39 -18.68 -4.71
N SER A 122 -1.77 -19.18 -3.65
CA SER A 122 -0.32 -19.42 -3.58
C SER A 122 0.16 -20.37 -4.68
N LYS A 123 -0.60 -21.44 -4.98
CA LYS A 123 -0.27 -22.35 -6.09
C LYS A 123 -0.36 -21.67 -7.45
N GLN A 124 -1.42 -20.89 -7.69
CA GLN A 124 -1.58 -20.14 -8.95
C GLN A 124 -0.45 -19.13 -9.13
N LEU A 125 -0.08 -18.39 -8.07
CA LEU A 125 1.01 -17.42 -8.11
C LEU A 125 2.38 -18.10 -8.31
N ASP A 126 2.60 -19.27 -7.69
CA ASP A 126 3.81 -20.06 -7.91
C ASP A 126 3.95 -20.50 -9.38
N GLU A 127 2.89 -20.98 -10.01
CA GLU A 127 2.89 -21.33 -11.42
C GLU A 127 3.14 -20.11 -12.33
N ARG A 128 2.50 -18.98 -12.03
CA ARG A 128 2.64 -17.73 -12.81
C ARG A 128 3.97 -17.03 -12.59
N SER A 129 4.64 -17.25 -11.47
CA SER A 129 5.97 -16.66 -11.19
C SER A 129 7.01 -17.01 -12.24
N LYS A 130 6.90 -18.19 -12.87
CA LYS A 130 7.77 -18.63 -13.98
C LYS A 130 7.70 -17.68 -15.18
N LEU A 131 6.50 -17.15 -15.49
CA LEU A 131 6.33 -16.19 -16.58
C LEU A 131 7.11 -14.90 -16.30
N MET A 132 7.04 -14.43 -15.07
CA MET A 132 7.78 -13.25 -14.61
C MET A 132 9.30 -13.47 -14.66
N ILE A 133 9.77 -14.60 -14.14
CA ILE A 133 11.20 -14.96 -14.14
C ILE A 133 11.75 -15.06 -15.56
N ASN A 134 11.02 -15.72 -16.46
CA ASN A 134 11.39 -15.81 -17.87
C ASN A 134 11.49 -14.43 -18.50
N LYS A 135 10.55 -13.52 -18.19
CA LYS A 135 10.59 -12.15 -18.70
C LYS A 135 11.79 -11.37 -18.17
N ILE A 136 12.17 -11.54 -16.91
CA ILE A 136 13.38 -10.93 -16.34
C ILE A 136 14.62 -11.43 -17.09
N TYR A 137 14.76 -12.73 -17.34
CA TYR A 137 15.91 -13.30 -18.06
C TYR A 137 15.96 -12.87 -19.52
N GLU A 138 14.80 -12.67 -20.16
CA GLU A 138 14.72 -12.11 -21.51
C GLU A 138 15.22 -10.65 -21.53
N LEU A 139 14.81 -9.83 -20.58
CA LEU A 139 15.15 -8.41 -20.50
C LEU A 139 16.56 -8.15 -19.97
N ILE A 140 17.04 -9.03 -19.10
CA ILE A 140 18.36 -8.93 -18.45
C ILE A 140 19.05 -10.29 -18.56
N PRO A 141 19.63 -10.65 -19.73
CA PRO A 141 20.23 -11.97 -19.94
C PRO A 141 21.32 -12.31 -18.91
N GLN A 142 22.05 -11.32 -18.42
CA GLN A 142 23.10 -11.48 -17.38
C GLN A 142 22.51 -11.96 -16.05
N ALA A 143 21.25 -11.66 -15.76
CA ALA A 143 20.59 -12.10 -14.53
C ALA A 143 20.51 -13.62 -14.48
N LYS A 144 20.35 -14.32 -15.64
CA LYS A 144 20.26 -15.78 -15.71
C LYS A 144 21.51 -16.49 -15.19
N SER A 145 22.68 -15.91 -15.43
CA SER A 145 23.96 -16.45 -14.93
C SER A 145 24.29 -16.01 -13.51
N ALA A 146 23.74 -14.88 -13.07
CA ALA A 146 24.04 -14.30 -11.75
C ALA A 146 23.09 -14.76 -10.67
N ILE A 147 21.82 -15.02 -10.98
CA ILE A 147 20.76 -15.37 -10.03
C ILE A 147 20.02 -16.61 -10.51
N PRO A 148 20.11 -17.74 -9.82
CA PRO A 148 19.36 -18.95 -10.16
C PRO A 148 17.84 -18.74 -10.14
N GLU A 149 17.12 -19.46 -11.00
CA GLU A 149 15.66 -19.38 -11.10
C GLU A 149 14.96 -19.60 -9.76
N GLU A 150 15.40 -20.61 -9.02
CA GLU A 150 14.81 -20.94 -7.70
C GLU A 150 15.00 -19.79 -6.69
N THR A 151 16.12 -19.06 -6.76
CA THR A 151 16.36 -17.89 -5.89
C THR A 151 15.40 -16.75 -6.23
N LEU A 152 15.22 -16.43 -7.52
CA LEU A 152 14.22 -15.43 -7.94
C LEU A 152 12.82 -15.84 -7.56
N LYS A 153 12.47 -17.11 -7.80
CA LYS A 153 11.18 -17.68 -7.43
C LYS A 153 10.92 -17.52 -5.93
N GLN A 154 11.88 -17.90 -5.10
CA GLN A 154 11.78 -17.77 -3.65
C GLN A 154 11.55 -16.30 -3.25
N GLN A 155 12.31 -15.36 -3.79
CA GLN A 155 12.15 -13.93 -3.51
C GLN A 155 10.76 -13.41 -3.89
N PHE A 156 10.21 -13.83 -5.03
CA PHE A 156 8.84 -13.51 -5.41
C PHE A 156 7.82 -14.08 -4.43
N MET A 157 7.93 -15.35 -4.10
CA MET A 157 6.99 -16.00 -3.19
C MET A 157 7.06 -15.45 -1.76
N GLU A 158 8.23 -15.00 -1.30
CA GLU A 158 8.38 -14.28 -0.02
C GLU A 158 7.62 -12.95 -0.02
N SER A 159 7.50 -12.27 -1.16
CA SER A 159 6.71 -11.04 -1.29
C SER A 159 5.20 -11.28 -1.43
N LEU A 160 4.78 -12.50 -1.70
CA LEU A 160 3.39 -12.91 -1.94
C LEU A 160 2.82 -13.79 -0.80
N THR A 161 3.37 -13.68 0.40
CA THR A 161 2.82 -14.35 1.58
C THR A 161 1.41 -13.86 1.90
N GLU A 162 0.61 -14.67 2.63
CA GLU A 162 -0.74 -14.27 3.03
C GLU A 162 -0.74 -12.91 3.73
N ASP A 163 0.21 -12.68 4.65
CA ASP A 163 0.35 -11.43 5.39
C ASP A 163 0.67 -10.24 4.46
N ALA A 164 1.59 -10.41 3.50
CA ALA A 164 1.93 -9.37 2.54
C ALA A 164 0.75 -9.02 1.62
N LEU A 165 0.06 -10.02 1.07
CA LEU A 165 -1.13 -9.82 0.25
C LEU A 165 -2.27 -9.19 1.05
N PHE A 166 -2.49 -9.65 2.28
CA PHE A 166 -3.52 -9.08 3.15
C PHE A 166 -3.23 -7.61 3.48
N LYS A 167 -1.99 -7.26 3.80
CA LYS A 167 -1.55 -5.88 4.04
C LYS A 167 -1.75 -5.00 2.80
N SER A 168 -1.39 -5.48 1.63
CA SER A 168 -1.61 -4.76 0.37
C SER A 168 -3.10 -4.51 0.10
N LEU A 169 -3.94 -5.52 0.26
CA LEU A 169 -5.38 -5.42 0.04
C LEU A 169 -6.13 -4.62 1.11
N SER A 170 -5.62 -4.51 2.32
CA SER A 170 -6.16 -3.69 3.40
C SER A 170 -5.40 -2.38 3.63
N GLY A 171 -4.41 -2.10 2.80
CA GLY A 171 -3.56 -0.91 2.87
C GLY A 171 -4.15 0.34 2.21
N ASN A 172 -3.34 1.38 2.09
CA ASN A 172 -3.75 2.73 1.66
C ASN A 172 -4.26 2.82 0.22
N SER A 173 -3.88 1.88 -0.62
CA SER A 173 -4.34 1.80 -2.03
C SER A 173 -5.64 1.02 -2.19
N SER A 174 -6.28 0.62 -1.09
CA SER A 174 -7.48 -0.23 -1.11
C SER A 174 -8.70 0.47 -0.49
N PRO A 175 -9.89 0.29 -1.08
CA PRO A 175 -11.13 0.75 -0.46
C PRO A 175 -11.40 0.04 0.87
N LEU A 176 -10.84 -1.16 1.07
CA LEU A 176 -11.06 -1.99 2.27
C LEU A 176 -10.35 -1.43 3.51
N LEU A 177 -9.40 -0.49 3.36
CA LEU A 177 -8.66 0.11 4.49
C LEU A 177 -9.58 0.65 5.59
N LEU A 178 -10.68 1.31 5.19
CA LEU A 178 -11.57 2.01 6.13
C LEU A 178 -12.70 1.12 6.66
N PHE A 179 -12.96 -0.03 6.02
CA PHE A 179 -14.11 -0.86 6.33
C PHE A 179 -14.08 -1.42 7.76
N GLY A 180 -15.21 -1.37 8.43
CA GLY A 180 -15.38 -1.82 9.81
C GLY A 180 -14.72 -0.94 10.87
N LYS A 181 -14.06 0.15 10.47
CA LYS A 181 -13.40 1.08 11.41
C LYS A 181 -14.36 2.14 11.95
N THR A 182 -14.12 2.54 13.19
CA THR A 182 -14.62 3.79 13.75
C THR A 182 -13.46 4.77 13.79
N ILE A 183 -13.54 5.82 12.99
CA ILE A 183 -12.46 6.76 12.76
C ILE A 183 -12.79 8.07 13.47
N MET A 184 -11.84 8.59 14.23
CA MET A 184 -11.91 9.92 14.85
C MET A 184 -10.80 10.80 14.29
N THR A 185 -11.08 12.07 14.09
CA THR A 185 -10.05 13.05 13.74
C THR A 185 -8.97 13.09 14.82
N GLY A 186 -7.70 12.98 14.41
CA GLY A 186 -6.53 12.91 15.29
C GLY A 186 -6.20 11.50 15.78
N ALA A 187 -7.04 10.48 15.50
CA ALA A 187 -6.69 9.09 15.80
C ALA A 187 -5.42 8.68 15.05
N GLN A 188 -4.60 7.87 15.69
CA GLN A 188 -3.32 7.42 15.17
C GLN A 188 -3.29 5.88 15.05
N GLU A 189 -2.60 5.38 14.04
CA GLU A 189 -2.39 3.95 13.78
C GLU A 189 -0.96 3.74 13.31
N GLU A 190 -0.29 2.73 13.87
CA GLU A 190 1.01 2.27 13.38
C GLU A 190 0.81 1.10 12.43
N PHE A 191 1.56 1.08 11.34
CA PHE A 191 1.50 0.01 10.34
C PHE A 191 2.84 -0.14 9.63
N VAL A 192 3.03 -1.26 8.95
CA VAL A 192 4.17 -1.50 8.05
C VAL A 192 3.67 -1.31 6.62
N ASN A 193 4.32 -0.46 5.84
CA ASN A 193 3.96 -0.25 4.43
C ASN A 193 4.51 -1.38 3.53
N ASP A 194 4.19 -1.31 2.24
CA ASP A 194 4.61 -2.31 1.24
C ASP A 194 6.15 -2.40 1.05
N GLN A 195 6.88 -1.39 1.52
CA GLN A 195 8.35 -1.35 1.51
C GLN A 195 8.98 -1.91 2.81
N GLY A 196 8.17 -2.39 3.74
CA GLY A 196 8.63 -2.88 5.04
C GLY A 196 8.99 -1.77 6.04
N LEU A 197 8.62 -0.52 5.76
CA LEU A 197 8.88 0.62 6.64
C LEU A 197 7.79 0.74 7.71
N ASN A 198 8.19 0.92 8.96
CA ASN A 198 7.25 1.26 10.02
C ASN A 198 6.76 2.70 9.83
N MET A 199 5.48 2.86 9.68
CA MET A 199 4.79 4.13 9.44
C MET A 199 3.82 4.44 10.57
N LYS A 200 3.57 5.72 10.81
CA LYS A 200 2.53 6.21 11.69
C LYS A 200 1.55 7.05 10.90
N ARG A 201 0.28 6.63 10.90
CA ARG A 201 -0.84 7.28 10.21
C ARG A 201 -1.69 8.07 11.18
N MET A 202 -2.11 9.25 10.77
CA MET A 202 -3.10 10.08 11.46
C MET A 202 -4.33 10.27 10.56
N TYR A 203 -5.52 10.18 11.15
CA TYR A 203 -6.79 10.31 10.46
C TYR A 203 -7.42 11.68 10.65
N PHE A 204 -8.06 12.20 9.61
CA PHE A 204 -8.86 13.41 9.60
C PHE A 204 -10.20 13.12 8.93
N VAL A 205 -11.29 13.49 9.59
CA VAL A 205 -12.66 13.23 9.11
C VAL A 205 -13.36 14.57 8.88
N ASN A 206 -13.93 14.73 7.69
CA ASN A 206 -14.78 15.85 7.34
C ASN A 206 -16.03 15.35 6.60
N GLY A 207 -17.12 15.15 7.31
CA GLY A 207 -18.32 14.48 6.77
C GLY A 207 -18.01 13.05 6.36
N LYS A 208 -18.10 12.76 5.05
CA LYS A 208 -17.74 11.47 4.45
C LYS A 208 -16.34 11.44 3.82
N ASP A 209 -15.62 12.55 3.88
CA ASP A 209 -14.23 12.59 3.44
C ASP A 209 -13.32 12.15 4.58
N VAL A 210 -12.44 11.20 4.29
CA VAL A 210 -11.43 10.71 5.23
C VAL A 210 -10.06 10.95 4.62
N THR A 211 -9.25 11.78 5.27
CA THR A 211 -7.85 11.99 4.90
C THR A 211 -6.94 11.27 5.90
N THR A 212 -5.95 10.56 5.41
CA THR A 212 -4.89 9.96 6.21
C THR A 212 -3.56 10.59 5.83
N ASN A 213 -2.77 10.97 6.84
CA ASN A 213 -1.40 11.39 6.68
C ASN A 213 -0.49 10.41 7.42
N ALA A 214 0.39 9.73 6.69
CA ALA A 214 1.35 8.82 7.28
C ALA A 214 2.78 9.34 7.09
N THR A 215 3.60 9.11 8.09
CA THR A 215 5.03 9.46 8.10
C THR A 215 5.85 8.31 8.62
N LEU A 216 7.11 8.26 8.20
CA LEU A 216 8.07 7.28 8.71
C LEU A 216 8.17 7.35 10.23
N ASN A 217 8.04 6.19 10.89
CA ASN A 217 8.13 6.03 12.35
C ASN A 217 9.26 5.05 12.69
N MET A 218 10.48 5.40 12.28
CA MET A 218 11.68 4.59 12.49
C MET A 218 12.82 5.46 13.02
N SER A 219 13.58 4.94 13.98
CA SER A 219 14.84 5.56 14.41
C SER A 219 15.94 5.37 13.35
N LYS A 220 17.03 6.13 13.46
CA LYS A 220 18.20 5.95 12.57
C LYS A 220 18.77 4.54 12.67
N GLU A 221 18.81 3.96 13.88
CA GLU A 221 19.29 2.59 14.13
C GLU A 221 18.41 1.54 13.47
N GLN A 222 17.09 1.73 13.49
CA GLN A 222 16.15 0.84 12.80
C GLN A 222 16.30 0.92 11.29
N ILE A 223 16.47 2.13 10.73
CA ILE A 223 16.74 2.34 9.30
C ILE A 223 18.05 1.68 8.92
N LYS A 224 19.13 1.88 9.72
CA LYS A 224 20.42 1.23 9.50
C LYS A 224 20.29 -0.29 9.45
N LYS A 225 19.61 -0.88 10.43
CA LYS A 225 19.37 -2.33 10.49
C LYS A 225 18.66 -2.83 9.23
N LEU A 226 17.58 -2.15 8.81
CA LEU A 226 16.83 -2.51 7.61
C LEU A 226 17.72 -2.47 6.35
N ILE A 227 18.55 -1.43 6.19
CA ILE A 227 19.47 -1.30 5.05
C ILE A 227 20.49 -2.45 5.08
N ILE A 228 21.07 -2.76 6.24
CA ILE A 228 22.04 -3.85 6.39
C ILE A 228 21.40 -5.19 6.02
N GLU A 229 20.22 -5.50 6.55
CA GLU A 229 19.48 -6.73 6.24
C GLU A 229 19.19 -6.84 4.73
N GLN A 230 18.83 -5.73 4.09
CA GLN A 230 18.58 -5.71 2.65
C GLN A 230 19.85 -5.94 1.84
N VAL A 231 20.98 -5.31 2.23
CA VAL A 231 22.28 -5.50 1.59
C VAL A 231 22.77 -6.94 1.73
N GLU A 232 22.63 -7.54 2.93
CA GLU A 232 22.99 -8.95 3.18
C GLU A 232 22.21 -9.92 2.28
N LYS A 233 20.93 -9.64 2.04
CA LYS A 233 20.08 -10.45 1.17
C LYS A 233 20.41 -10.28 -0.31
N THR A 234 20.66 -9.06 -0.75
CA THR A 234 20.79 -8.74 -2.19
C THR A 234 22.24 -8.78 -2.70
N MET A 235 23.20 -8.45 -1.84
CA MET A 235 24.63 -8.33 -2.17
C MET A 235 25.53 -8.94 -1.08
N PRO A 236 25.36 -10.24 -0.75
CA PRO A 236 26.07 -10.85 0.38
C PRO A 236 27.60 -10.74 0.30
N ALA A 237 28.16 -10.83 -0.92
CA ALA A 237 29.62 -10.72 -1.12
C ALA A 237 30.18 -9.32 -0.85
N GLN A 238 29.34 -8.27 -0.85
CA GLN A 238 29.74 -6.87 -0.66
C GLN A 238 29.22 -6.32 0.68
N ALA A 239 28.49 -7.13 1.43
CA ALA A 239 27.77 -6.68 2.63
C ALA A 239 28.71 -6.03 3.67
N ASP A 240 29.86 -6.62 3.95
CA ASP A 240 30.79 -6.11 4.97
C ASP A 240 31.44 -4.78 4.55
N ALA A 241 31.76 -4.60 3.27
CA ALA A 241 32.29 -3.34 2.77
C ALA A 241 31.25 -2.23 2.82
N ILE A 242 29.99 -2.55 2.48
CA ILE A 242 28.89 -1.58 2.50
C ILE A 242 28.52 -1.21 3.94
N LYS A 243 28.48 -2.19 4.88
CA LYS A 243 28.22 -1.92 6.31
C LYS A 243 29.16 -0.88 6.89
N GLY A 244 30.47 -0.98 6.58
CA GLY A 244 31.45 -0.01 7.05
C GLY A 244 31.22 1.43 6.53
N GLN A 245 30.53 1.59 5.43
CA GLN A 245 30.22 2.90 4.83
C GLN A 245 28.86 3.46 5.29
N ILE A 246 27.91 2.62 5.69
CA ILE A 246 26.54 3.04 6.07
C ILE A 246 26.58 4.07 7.19
N ASP A 247 27.40 3.88 8.21
CA ASP A 247 27.50 4.81 9.35
C ASP A 247 27.95 6.20 8.89
N GLN A 248 28.99 6.26 8.09
CA GLN A 248 29.50 7.52 7.54
C GLN A 248 28.46 8.21 6.63
N LEU A 249 27.73 7.46 5.80
CA LEU A 249 26.70 7.98 4.91
C LEU A 249 25.48 8.47 5.71
N MET A 250 25.13 7.81 6.80
CA MET A 250 24.04 8.26 7.69
C MET A 250 24.42 9.49 8.51
N GLU A 251 25.65 9.55 9.03
CA GLU A 251 26.17 10.71 9.76
C GLU A 251 26.29 11.96 8.87
N SER A 252 26.72 11.78 7.62
CA SER A 252 26.78 12.87 6.64
C SER A 252 25.41 13.33 6.12
N GLY A 253 24.32 12.62 6.47
CA GLY A 253 22.98 12.89 5.97
C GLY A 253 22.72 12.42 4.53
N MET A 254 23.71 11.77 3.90
CA MET A 254 23.53 11.23 2.54
C MET A 254 22.60 10.02 2.46
N LEU A 255 22.43 9.27 3.59
CA LEU A 255 21.44 8.22 3.74
C LEU A 255 20.28 8.65 4.65
N LYS A 256 19.65 9.78 4.32
CA LYS A 256 18.40 10.18 4.93
C LYS A 256 17.25 9.52 4.18
N ILE A 257 16.41 8.77 4.90
CA ILE A 257 15.17 8.23 4.35
C ILE A 257 14.01 8.99 4.98
N GLU A 258 13.20 9.64 4.16
CA GLU A 258 11.91 10.19 4.54
C GLU A 258 10.84 9.52 3.67
N CYS A 259 9.75 9.13 4.31
CA CYS A 259 8.57 8.63 3.61
C CYS A 259 7.34 9.34 4.17
N LYS A 260 6.59 9.95 3.29
CA LYS A 260 5.32 10.62 3.59
C LYS A 260 4.27 10.10 2.66
N GLU A 261 3.10 9.85 3.18
CA GLU A 261 1.97 9.40 2.41
C GLU A 261 0.72 10.16 2.84
N THR A 262 -0.02 10.66 1.87
CA THR A 262 -1.33 11.28 2.08
C THR A 262 -2.34 10.57 1.22
N THR A 263 -3.41 10.05 1.84
CA THR A 263 -4.54 9.47 1.11
C THR A 263 -5.83 10.17 1.50
N THR A 264 -6.63 10.56 0.52
CA THR A 264 -7.94 11.17 0.72
C THR A 264 -9.01 10.32 0.06
N PHE A 265 -9.92 9.78 0.85
CA PHE A 265 -11.09 9.00 0.42
C PHE A 265 -12.33 9.88 0.41
N LYS A 266 -13.15 9.78 -0.62
CA LYS A 266 -14.50 10.34 -0.72
C LYS A 266 -15.51 9.22 -0.69
N LEU A 267 -16.16 9.01 0.48
CA LEU A 267 -17.09 7.90 0.67
C LEU A 267 -18.47 8.26 0.12
N GLN A 268 -19.13 7.27 -0.48
CA GLN A 268 -20.53 7.33 -0.91
C GLN A 268 -21.50 7.04 0.26
N ASP A 269 -22.80 7.02 -0.01
CA ASP A 269 -23.83 6.73 1.00
C ASP A 269 -23.76 5.28 1.50
N ASP A 270 -23.30 4.36 0.68
CA ASP A 270 -23.06 2.95 1.01
C ASP A 270 -21.70 2.68 1.67
N PHE A 271 -20.95 3.73 2.00
CA PHE A 271 -19.59 3.72 2.55
C PHE A 271 -18.52 3.07 1.68
N TRP A 272 -18.81 2.72 0.43
CA TRP A 272 -17.78 2.47 -0.54
C TRP A 272 -17.17 3.80 -1.00
N PRO A 273 -15.84 3.89 -1.18
CA PRO A 273 -15.26 5.10 -1.78
C PRO A 273 -15.77 5.30 -3.20
N GLY A 274 -16.26 6.49 -3.52
CA GLY A 274 -16.52 6.88 -4.91
C GLY A 274 -15.20 7.21 -5.63
N SER A 275 -14.23 7.73 -4.87
CA SER A 275 -12.86 7.96 -5.33
C SER A 275 -11.91 8.09 -4.15
N TRP A 276 -10.60 7.88 -4.43
CA TRP A 276 -9.54 8.30 -3.53
C TRP A 276 -8.28 8.67 -4.29
N THR A 277 -7.46 9.49 -3.66
CA THR A 277 -6.14 9.88 -4.16
C THR A 277 -5.11 9.53 -3.11
N THR A 278 -3.99 8.95 -3.55
CA THR A 278 -2.82 8.69 -2.69
C THR A 278 -1.62 9.38 -3.30
N GLU A 279 -0.89 10.12 -2.50
CA GLU A 279 0.40 10.70 -2.85
C GLU A 279 1.45 10.16 -1.88
N VAL A 280 2.46 9.51 -2.42
CA VAL A 280 3.62 8.99 -1.68
C VAL A 280 4.84 9.76 -2.13
N SER A 281 5.53 10.36 -1.17
CA SER A 281 6.82 11.02 -1.38
C SER A 281 7.88 10.30 -0.57
N THR A 282 8.88 9.77 -1.24
CA THR A 282 10.05 9.15 -0.61
C THR A 282 11.28 9.95 -0.99
N GLU A 283 12.06 10.35 0.01
CA GLU A 283 13.37 10.97 -0.17
C GLU A 283 14.45 10.01 0.32
N SER A 284 15.42 9.72 -0.53
CA SER A 284 16.59 8.90 -0.19
C SER A 284 17.81 9.43 -0.91
N ALA A 285 18.91 9.60 -0.18
CA ALA A 285 20.18 10.09 -0.73
C ALA A 285 20.06 11.43 -1.49
N GLY A 286 19.20 12.34 -1.03
CA GLY A 286 18.94 13.64 -1.68
C GLY A 286 18.13 13.56 -2.97
N GLN A 287 17.62 12.38 -3.31
CA GLN A 287 16.73 12.18 -4.46
C GLN A 287 15.30 11.98 -3.97
N GLN A 288 14.37 12.74 -4.52
CA GLN A 288 12.95 12.64 -4.22
C GLN A 288 12.25 11.85 -5.33
N MET A 289 11.48 10.86 -4.92
CA MET A 289 10.53 10.14 -5.77
C MET A 289 9.13 10.49 -5.29
N VAL A 290 8.25 10.85 -6.23
CA VAL A 290 6.83 11.12 -5.94
C VAL A 290 5.97 10.20 -6.80
N THR A 291 5.09 9.48 -6.15
CA THR A 291 4.05 8.69 -6.81
C THR A 291 2.69 9.26 -6.45
N LYS A 292 1.91 9.57 -7.48
CA LYS A 292 0.52 10.02 -7.32
C LYS A 292 -0.41 9.01 -7.95
N THR A 293 -1.37 8.56 -7.17
CA THR A 293 -2.38 7.58 -7.59
C THR A 293 -3.77 8.18 -7.41
N THR A 294 -4.62 8.04 -8.40
CA THR A 294 -6.03 8.42 -8.33
C THR A 294 -6.87 7.22 -8.72
N THR A 295 -7.81 6.87 -7.87
CA THR A 295 -8.74 5.76 -8.10
C THR A 295 -10.17 6.28 -8.09
N THR A 296 -10.97 5.87 -9.06
CA THR A 296 -12.36 6.27 -9.23
C THR A 296 -13.25 5.07 -9.49
N LEU A 297 -14.43 5.07 -8.90
CA LEU A 297 -15.49 4.12 -9.20
C LEU A 297 -16.03 4.41 -10.61
N LYS A 298 -16.20 3.36 -11.42
CA LYS A 298 -16.79 3.42 -12.78
C LYS A 298 -18.31 3.37 -12.75
#